data_1753ec628af4ac2c1e11035dbada3926
#
_entry.id   1753ec628af4ac2c1e11035dbada3926
#
_cell.length_a   1.000
_cell.length_b   1.000
_cell.length_c   1.000
_cell.angle_alpha   90.00
_cell.angle_beta   90.00
_cell.angle_gamma   90.00
#
_symmetry.space_group_name_H-M   'P 1'
#
loop_
_entity.id
_entity.type
_entity.pdbx_description
1 polymer ?
#
loop_
_entity_poly.entity_id
_entity_poly.type
_entity_poly.pdbx_seq_one_letter_code
_entity_poly.pdbx_strand_id
1 'polypeptide(L)'
;MTDIEQAKALLEKEQATCVFYKGEYTFFSKERGVLPLLNLLQKEENLGDFSVADKVVGKAAAFLYVLLKVKSLYAKVISKHALGVLKTYDIQVEYDELVEAIRNRTNSGFCPMETSVLEINEPKKALEAIR
;
A
#
# COMPACT_ATOMS: atom_id res chain seq x y z
N MET A 1 -11.29 -0.59 -19.79
CA MET A 1 -10.57 -1.04 -18.60
C MET A 1 -10.86 -0.10 -17.44
N THR A 2 -11.01 -0.65 -16.25
CA THR A 2 -11.17 0.16 -15.04
C THR A 2 -9.83 0.79 -14.64
N ASP A 3 -9.87 1.80 -13.77
CA ASP A 3 -8.65 2.44 -13.26
C ASP A 3 -7.75 1.44 -12.56
N ILE A 4 -8.32 0.50 -11.78
CA ILE A 4 -7.53 -0.50 -11.09
C ILE A 4 -6.85 -1.46 -12.08
N GLU A 5 -7.50 -1.81 -13.16
CA GLU A 5 -6.91 -2.65 -14.21
C GLU A 5 -5.76 -1.94 -14.91
N GLN A 6 -5.89 -0.64 -15.17
CA GLN A 6 -4.82 0.17 -15.73
C GLN A 6 -3.62 0.24 -14.77
N ALA A 7 -3.89 0.43 -13.48
CA ALA A 7 -2.83 0.45 -12.48
C ALA A 7 -2.08 -0.89 -12.42
N LYS A 8 -2.82 -2.01 -12.45
CA LYS A 8 -2.23 -3.36 -12.49
C LYS A 8 -1.33 -3.55 -13.71
N ALA A 9 -1.81 -3.13 -14.88
CA ALA A 9 -1.05 -3.27 -16.12
C ALA A 9 0.26 -2.48 -16.05
N LEU A 10 0.22 -1.27 -15.52
CA LEU A 10 1.41 -0.43 -15.37
C LEU A 10 2.39 -1.01 -14.35
N LEU A 11 1.89 -1.61 -13.29
CA LEU A 11 2.74 -2.25 -12.29
C LEU A 11 3.65 -3.30 -12.92
N GLU A 12 3.11 -4.12 -13.81
CA GLU A 12 3.86 -5.15 -14.51
C GLU A 12 4.73 -4.56 -15.63
N LYS A 13 4.16 -3.67 -16.45
CA LYS A 13 4.85 -3.09 -17.60
C LYS A 13 6.09 -2.29 -17.20
N GLU A 14 5.97 -1.47 -16.16
CA GLU A 14 7.05 -0.59 -15.71
C GLU A 14 7.93 -1.25 -14.64
N GLN A 15 7.60 -2.47 -14.22
CA GLN A 15 8.28 -3.17 -13.14
C GLN A 15 8.37 -2.29 -11.88
N ALA A 16 7.28 -1.57 -11.61
CA ALA A 16 7.20 -0.67 -10.47
C ALA A 16 6.92 -1.43 -9.19
N THR A 17 7.18 -0.79 -8.05
CA THR A 17 6.76 -1.31 -6.74
C THR A 17 5.35 -0.86 -6.41
N CYS A 18 4.98 0.35 -6.81
CA CYS A 18 3.60 0.83 -6.67
C CYS A 18 3.26 1.81 -7.79
N VAL A 19 1.98 1.85 -8.15
CA VAL A 19 1.43 2.71 -9.20
C VAL A 19 0.22 3.43 -8.64
N PHE A 20 0.15 4.74 -8.87
CA PHE A 20 -1.00 5.58 -8.52
C PHE A 20 -1.63 6.06 -9.81
N TYR A 21 -2.86 5.60 -10.09
CA TYR A 21 -3.52 5.83 -11.36
C TYR A 21 -4.74 6.73 -11.22
N LYS A 22 -4.73 7.81 -11.99
CA LYS A 22 -5.88 8.70 -12.18
C LYS A 22 -5.75 9.36 -13.55
N GLY A 23 -5.86 8.57 -14.63
CA GLY A 23 -5.76 9.10 -15.99
C GLY A 23 -4.44 9.84 -16.24
N GLU A 24 -4.53 11.13 -16.55
CA GLU A 24 -3.36 11.96 -16.86
C GLU A 24 -2.44 12.22 -15.66
N TYR A 25 -2.93 11.97 -14.46
CA TYR A 25 -2.18 12.23 -13.23
C TYR A 25 -1.46 10.98 -12.71
N THR A 26 -1.31 9.97 -13.55
CA THR A 26 -0.69 8.71 -13.18
C THR A 26 0.80 8.86 -12.89
N PHE A 27 1.26 8.24 -11.82
CA PHE A 27 2.69 8.16 -11.50
C PHE A 27 2.99 6.85 -10.82
N PHE A 28 4.27 6.48 -10.77
CA PHE A 28 4.68 5.23 -10.13
C PHE A 28 6.03 5.40 -9.45
N SER A 29 6.38 4.44 -8.58
CA SER A 29 7.66 4.39 -7.90
C SER A 29 8.28 3.01 -8.05
N LYS A 30 9.62 2.97 -8.06
CA LYS A 30 10.39 1.73 -7.99
C LYS A 30 11.10 1.59 -6.65
N GLU A 31 10.89 2.52 -5.74
CA GLU A 31 11.46 2.47 -4.40
C GLU A 31 10.78 1.39 -3.56
N ARG A 32 11.55 0.76 -2.69
CA ARG A 32 11.05 -0.31 -1.84
C ARG A 32 10.49 0.22 -0.53
N GLY A 33 9.63 -0.58 0.09
CA GLY A 33 9.06 -0.27 1.39
C GLY A 33 8.03 0.83 1.32
N VAL A 34 7.91 1.58 2.41
CA VAL A 34 6.87 2.60 2.55
C VAL A 34 7.35 4.02 2.25
N LEU A 35 8.61 4.18 1.85
CA LEU A 35 9.18 5.52 1.61
C LEU A 35 8.36 6.34 0.60
N PRO A 36 7.91 5.79 -0.54
CA PRO A 36 7.08 6.57 -1.46
C PRO A 36 5.82 7.11 -0.80
N LEU A 37 5.20 6.30 0.08
CA LEU A 37 3.97 6.68 0.76
C LEU A 37 4.22 7.78 1.79
N LEU A 38 5.32 7.68 2.53
CA LEU A 38 5.71 8.71 3.49
C LEU A 38 5.97 10.04 2.79
N ASN A 39 6.64 10.01 1.65
CA ASN A 39 6.90 11.21 0.87
C ASN A 39 5.61 11.89 0.40
N LEU A 40 4.61 11.11 -0.04
CA LEU A 40 3.33 11.66 -0.45
C LEU A 40 2.58 12.28 0.73
N LEU A 41 2.63 11.66 1.91
CA LEU A 41 2.01 12.20 3.10
C LEU A 41 2.67 13.51 3.55
N GLN A 42 4.00 13.61 3.45
CA GLN A 42 4.71 14.85 3.76
C GLN A 42 4.30 16.00 2.86
N LYS A 43 3.98 15.70 1.60
CA LYS A 43 3.52 16.70 0.63
C LYS A 43 2.03 17.02 0.78
N GLU A 44 1.36 16.36 1.71
CA GLU A 44 -0.08 16.52 1.95
C GLU A 44 -0.93 16.25 0.70
N GLU A 45 -0.49 15.29 -0.13
CA GLU A 45 -1.21 14.92 -1.33
C GLU A 45 -2.57 14.30 -1.00
N ASN A 46 -3.59 14.67 -1.76
CA ASN A 46 -4.91 14.07 -1.66
C ASN A 46 -5.08 13.06 -2.80
N LEU A 47 -5.13 11.79 -2.46
CA LEU A 47 -5.23 10.71 -3.44
C LEU A 47 -6.60 10.04 -3.43
N GLY A 48 -7.64 10.75 -3.01
CA GLY A 48 -8.99 10.20 -2.85
C GLY A 48 -9.59 9.61 -4.12
N ASP A 49 -9.19 10.10 -5.28
CA ASP A 49 -9.70 9.60 -6.58
C ASP A 49 -8.73 8.64 -7.27
N PHE A 50 -7.63 8.30 -6.63
CA PHE A 50 -6.63 7.42 -7.23
C PHE A 50 -6.91 5.96 -6.97
N SER A 51 -6.65 5.13 -7.97
CA SER A 51 -6.56 3.69 -7.82
C SER A 51 -5.10 3.31 -7.74
N VAL A 52 -4.76 2.38 -6.86
CA VAL A 52 -3.37 2.02 -6.55
C VAL A 52 -3.14 0.56 -6.88
N ALA A 53 -1.99 0.25 -7.46
CA ALA A 53 -1.49 -1.11 -7.58
C ALA A 53 -0.14 -1.20 -6.87
N ASP A 54 0.04 -2.20 -6.02
CA ASP A 54 1.25 -2.39 -5.23
C ASP A 54 1.65 -3.86 -5.29
N LYS A 55 2.95 -4.13 -5.27
CA LYS A 55 3.44 -5.51 -5.26
C LYS A 55 3.19 -6.20 -3.93
N VAL A 56 3.48 -5.51 -2.83
CA VAL A 56 3.41 -6.09 -1.49
C VAL A 56 2.82 -5.06 -0.53
N VAL A 57 1.74 -5.41 0.14
CA VAL A 57 1.07 -4.52 1.10
C VAL A 57 1.03 -5.19 2.47
N GLY A 58 1.81 -4.66 3.40
CA GLY A 58 1.74 -5.04 4.81
C GLY A 58 0.90 -4.06 5.59
N LYS A 59 0.77 -4.31 6.89
CA LYS A 59 -0.06 -3.48 7.77
C LYS A 59 0.38 -2.01 7.77
N ALA A 60 1.70 -1.76 7.78
CA ALA A 60 2.23 -0.40 7.74
C ALA A 60 1.80 0.33 6.47
N ALA A 61 1.99 -0.29 5.30
CA ALA A 61 1.57 0.31 4.04
C ALA A 61 0.06 0.54 4.01
N ALA A 62 -0.73 -0.41 4.52
CA ALA A 62 -2.18 -0.28 4.57
C ALA A 62 -2.61 0.96 5.36
N PHE A 63 -2.03 1.21 6.52
CA PHE A 63 -2.33 2.41 7.29
C PHE A 63 -1.98 3.69 6.52
N LEU A 64 -0.86 3.69 5.80
CA LEU A 64 -0.47 4.87 5.02
C LEU A 64 -1.43 5.10 3.85
N TYR A 65 -1.89 4.04 3.19
CA TYR A 65 -2.91 4.18 2.15
C TYR A 65 -4.23 4.72 2.71
N VAL A 66 -4.60 4.32 3.93
CA VAL A 66 -5.78 4.88 4.60
C VAL A 66 -5.61 6.40 4.81
N LEU A 67 -4.44 6.83 5.27
CA LEU A 67 -4.15 8.25 5.48
C LEU A 67 -4.14 9.03 4.16
N LEU A 68 -3.69 8.42 3.08
CA LEU A 68 -3.71 9.01 1.73
C LEU A 68 -5.12 9.01 1.13
N LYS A 69 -6.05 8.27 1.71
CA LYS A 69 -7.47 8.22 1.33
C LYS A 69 -7.69 7.70 -0.09
N VAL A 70 -6.87 6.75 -0.54
CA VAL A 70 -6.99 6.19 -1.89
C VAL A 70 -8.36 5.53 -2.09
N LYS A 71 -8.84 5.55 -3.33
CA LYS A 71 -10.15 5.04 -3.69
C LYS A 71 -10.20 3.52 -3.68
N SER A 72 -9.21 2.88 -4.30
CA SER A 72 -9.14 1.43 -4.40
C SER A 72 -7.69 0.98 -4.48
N LEU A 73 -7.45 -0.28 -4.12
CA LEU A 73 -6.10 -0.84 -4.06
C LEU A 73 -6.11 -2.25 -4.62
N TYR A 74 -5.13 -2.53 -5.49
CA TYR A 74 -4.76 -3.88 -5.86
C TYR A 74 -3.39 -4.19 -5.26
N ALA A 75 -3.26 -5.34 -4.60
CA ALA A 75 -1.98 -5.81 -4.08
C ALA A 75 -1.68 -7.17 -4.70
N LYS A 76 -0.48 -7.35 -5.24
CA LYS A 76 -0.08 -8.67 -5.72
C LYS A 76 0.00 -9.65 -4.54
N VAL A 77 0.60 -9.20 -3.44
CA VAL A 77 0.66 -9.93 -2.17
C VAL A 77 0.19 -9.01 -1.05
N ILE A 78 -0.69 -9.49 -0.20
CA ILE A 78 -1.20 -8.71 0.93
C ILE A 78 -1.25 -9.57 2.19
N SER A 79 -0.91 -8.96 3.34
CA SER A 79 -1.03 -9.66 4.61
C SER A 79 -2.48 -9.60 5.14
N LYS A 80 -2.83 -10.56 6.00
CA LYS A 80 -4.16 -10.57 6.63
C LYS A 80 -4.40 -9.32 7.45
N HIS A 81 -3.39 -8.82 8.14
CA HIS A 81 -3.49 -7.59 8.92
C HIS A 81 -3.77 -6.39 8.03
N ALA A 82 -3.07 -6.30 6.89
CA ALA A 82 -3.29 -5.22 5.93
C ALA A 82 -4.70 -5.25 5.36
N LEU A 83 -5.17 -6.43 4.98
CA LEU A 83 -6.52 -6.59 4.45
C LEU A 83 -7.56 -6.12 5.45
N GLY A 84 -7.40 -6.49 6.73
CA GLY A 84 -8.30 -6.06 7.81
C GLY A 84 -8.33 -4.55 7.97
N VAL A 85 -7.16 -3.90 7.93
CA VAL A 85 -7.07 -2.43 8.02
C VAL A 85 -7.82 -1.77 6.87
N LEU A 86 -7.56 -2.21 5.63
CA LEU A 86 -8.19 -1.60 4.45
C LEU A 86 -9.71 -1.77 4.46
N LYS A 87 -10.20 -2.94 4.87
CA LYS A 87 -11.65 -3.18 4.97
C LYS A 87 -12.30 -2.34 6.06
N THR A 88 -11.62 -2.17 7.19
CA THR A 88 -12.12 -1.36 8.30
C THR A 88 -12.37 0.08 7.87
N TYR A 89 -11.55 0.62 6.97
CA TYR A 89 -11.64 1.99 6.49
C TYR A 89 -12.29 2.10 5.10
N ASP A 90 -13.01 1.05 4.67
CA ASP A 90 -13.85 1.05 3.46
C ASP A 90 -13.08 1.28 2.15
N ILE A 91 -11.81 0.87 2.08
CA ILE A 91 -11.05 0.89 0.84
C ILE A 91 -11.35 -0.41 0.09
N GLN A 92 -11.70 -0.29 -1.20
CA GLN A 92 -11.91 -1.47 -2.05
C GLN A 92 -10.57 -2.13 -2.35
N VAL A 93 -10.49 -3.44 -2.15
CA VAL A 93 -9.23 -4.18 -2.26
C VAL A 93 -9.38 -5.38 -3.19
N GLU A 94 -8.41 -5.54 -4.10
CA GLU A 94 -8.21 -6.75 -4.89
C GLU A 94 -6.81 -7.27 -4.57
N TYR A 95 -6.61 -8.58 -4.63
CA TYR A 95 -5.30 -9.16 -4.40
C TYR A 95 -5.18 -10.51 -5.12
N ASP A 96 -3.94 -10.91 -5.41
CA ASP A 96 -3.64 -12.22 -5.99
C ASP A 96 -3.32 -13.24 -4.90
N GLU A 97 -2.54 -12.85 -3.90
CA GLU A 97 -2.10 -13.75 -2.84
C GLU A 97 -2.28 -13.12 -1.46
N LEU A 98 -2.91 -13.87 -0.56
CA LEU A 98 -3.08 -13.47 0.84
C LEU A 98 -2.13 -14.28 1.71
N VAL A 99 -1.32 -13.60 2.53
CA VAL A 99 -0.35 -14.23 3.41
C VAL A 99 -0.59 -13.85 4.86
N GLU A 100 -0.04 -14.64 5.79
CA GLU A 100 -0.18 -14.35 7.23
C GLU A 100 0.49 -13.05 7.62
N ALA A 101 1.72 -12.82 7.13
CA ALA A 101 2.49 -11.63 7.42
C ALA A 101 3.53 -11.40 6.34
N ILE A 102 3.96 -10.14 6.20
CA ILE A 102 5.03 -9.78 5.27
C ILE A 102 6.37 -10.07 5.93
N ARG A 103 7.22 -10.82 5.23
CA ARG A 103 8.54 -11.18 5.71
C ARG A 103 9.60 -10.21 5.20
N ASN A 104 10.76 -10.19 5.87
CA ASN A 104 11.89 -9.41 5.41
C ASN A 104 12.50 -10.01 4.13
N ARG A 105 13.48 -9.31 3.54
CA ARG A 105 14.06 -9.72 2.24
C ARG A 105 14.71 -11.10 2.26
N THR A 106 15.27 -11.49 3.40
CA THR A 106 15.94 -12.79 3.54
C THR A 106 14.98 -13.91 3.89
N ASN A 107 13.70 -13.58 4.11
CA ASN A 107 12.67 -14.52 4.55
C ASN A 107 13.04 -15.20 5.89
N SER A 108 13.89 -14.55 6.69
CA SER A 108 14.33 -15.08 7.99
C SER A 108 13.50 -14.59 9.17
N GLY A 109 12.54 -13.68 8.92
CA GLY A 109 11.67 -13.13 9.95
C GLY A 109 10.68 -12.16 9.37
N PHE A 110 9.97 -11.42 10.23
CA PHE A 110 8.98 -10.43 9.80
C PHE A 110 9.67 -9.16 9.32
N CYS A 111 9.00 -8.46 8.39
CA CYS A 111 9.43 -7.13 7.95
C CYS A 111 9.49 -6.19 9.16
N PRO A 112 10.56 -5.39 9.36
CA PRO A 112 10.64 -4.46 10.49
C PRO A 112 9.48 -3.48 10.55
N MET A 113 9.00 -3.00 9.40
CA MET A 113 7.84 -2.09 9.36
C MET A 113 6.57 -2.78 9.84
N GLU A 114 6.38 -4.06 9.49
CA GLU A 114 5.26 -4.85 9.95
C GLU A 114 5.30 -5.03 11.47
N THR A 115 6.48 -5.30 12.00
CA THR A 115 6.68 -5.47 13.44
C THR A 115 6.38 -4.18 14.20
N SER A 116 6.79 -3.02 13.67
CA SER A 116 6.59 -1.73 14.33
C SER A 116 5.12 -1.36 14.51
N VAL A 117 4.22 -1.92 13.68
CA VAL A 117 2.79 -1.57 13.71
C VAL A 117 1.91 -2.75 14.11
N LEU A 118 2.49 -3.87 14.52
CA LEU A 118 1.75 -5.11 14.74
C LEU A 118 0.58 -4.95 15.71
N GLU A 119 0.76 -4.20 16.80
CA GLU A 119 -0.26 -3.98 17.81
C GLU A 119 -1.00 -2.65 17.66
N ILE A 120 -0.70 -1.88 16.61
CA ILE A 120 -1.29 -0.57 16.39
C ILE A 120 -2.54 -0.72 15.52
N ASN A 121 -3.63 -0.06 15.91
CA ASN A 121 -4.90 -0.10 15.18
C ASN A 121 -5.36 1.24 14.65
N GLU A 122 -4.59 2.31 14.87
CA GLU A 122 -4.94 3.64 14.41
C GLU A 122 -3.90 4.14 13.39
N PRO A 123 -4.35 4.64 12.22
CA PRO A 123 -3.41 5.06 11.16
C PRO A 123 -2.42 6.13 11.59
N LYS A 124 -2.86 7.13 12.36
CA LYS A 124 -1.96 8.21 12.80
C LYS A 124 -0.88 7.71 13.75
N LYS A 125 -1.22 6.77 14.64
CA LYS A 125 -0.23 6.15 15.54
C LYS A 125 0.75 5.28 14.76
N ALA A 126 0.27 4.60 13.73
CA ALA A 126 1.13 3.81 12.85
C ALA A 126 2.13 4.72 12.13
N LEU A 127 1.69 5.88 11.66
CA LEU A 127 2.57 6.84 10.99
C LEU A 127 3.70 7.30 11.94
N GLU A 128 3.39 7.58 13.19
CA GLU A 128 4.40 7.95 14.19
C GLU A 128 5.40 6.83 14.44
N ALA A 129 4.95 5.59 14.48
CA ALA A 129 5.82 4.43 14.70
C ALA A 129 6.75 4.16 13.52
N ILE A 130 6.30 4.48 12.28
CA ILE A 130 7.05 4.23 11.06
C ILE A 130 8.11 5.31 10.81
N ARG A 131 7.86 6.51 11.21
CA ARG A 131 8.78 7.65 11.00
C ARG A 131 10.12 7.49 11.68
#